data_8056dd81853a621111507049b7324546
#
_entry.id   8056dd81853a621111507049b7324546
#
_cell.length_a   1.000
_cell.length_b   1.000
_cell.length_c   1.000
_cell.angle_alpha   90.00
_cell.angle_beta   90.00
_cell.angle_gamma   90.00
#
_symmetry.space_group_name_H-M   'P 1'
#
loop_
_entity.id
_entity.type
_entity.pdbx_description
1 polymer ?
#
loop_
_entity_poly.entity_id
_entity_poly.type
_entity_poly.pdbx_seq_one_letter_code
_entity_poly.pdbx_strand_id
1 'polypeptide(L)'
;MVEFGEKVKQIREERGMTQQTLAEKLYVTRQAVSRWERGARYPELLTAKKIARILDVSLDELLSGEELKENIEKEPILMRPIENIVQTMLYTIAVIIYLLLCICSFYSFLSPNKALIGTPTEKITLITISSDATRAIHLVVTAIGLFFSVKNKLTAKITGYIMCTPYVLSSLSFLATYVDMQINNNGYMDVFGWLTDFAVPLIFAVSILLFFVLKERRIPVGMIMGICLVTVGYLLWGYKNRFMRFTDLGFVVTTAHMIGKICMSALLGYQAYVWNQKRRVACS
;
A
#
# COMPACT_ATOMS: atom_id res chain seq x y z
N MET A 1 2.93 20.97 -18.35
CA MET A 1 1.46 21.00 -18.68
C MET A 1 1.17 21.64 -20.01
N VAL A 2 1.83 22.73 -20.34
CA VAL A 2 1.61 23.47 -21.61
C VAL A 2 2.06 22.65 -22.82
N GLU A 3 3.15 21.91 -22.69
CA GLU A 3 3.82 21.20 -23.77
C GLU A 3 2.98 20.10 -24.45
N PHE A 4 2.28 19.24 -23.67
CA PHE A 4 1.38 18.22 -24.25
C PHE A 4 0.25 18.83 -25.06
N GLY A 5 -0.43 19.83 -24.48
CA GLY A 5 -1.56 20.48 -25.12
C GLY A 5 -1.17 21.18 -26.41
N GLU A 6 -0.04 21.86 -26.43
CA GLU A 6 0.53 22.51 -27.58
C GLU A 6 0.90 21.52 -28.70
N LYS A 7 1.54 20.40 -28.35
CA LYS A 7 1.87 19.33 -29.30
C LYS A 7 0.63 18.69 -29.92
N VAL A 8 -0.38 18.36 -29.09
CA VAL A 8 -1.65 17.80 -29.58
C VAL A 8 -2.30 18.78 -30.55
N LYS A 9 -2.35 20.09 -30.22
CA LYS A 9 -2.90 21.13 -31.07
C LYS A 9 -2.13 21.24 -32.40
N GLN A 10 -0.81 21.31 -32.33
CA GLN A 10 0.07 21.43 -33.51
C GLN A 10 -0.15 20.25 -34.46
N ILE A 11 -0.04 19.00 -33.96
CA ILE A 11 -0.17 17.80 -34.81
C ILE A 11 -1.59 17.68 -35.39
N ARG A 12 -2.62 18.03 -34.60
CA ARG A 12 -4.00 18.07 -35.07
C ARG A 12 -4.17 19.05 -36.22
N GLU A 13 -3.61 20.25 -36.11
CA GLU A 13 -3.67 21.30 -37.14
C GLU A 13 -2.86 20.90 -38.39
N GLU A 14 -1.68 20.33 -38.25
CA GLU A 14 -0.89 19.77 -39.34
C GLU A 14 -1.65 18.70 -40.13
N ARG A 15 -2.55 17.95 -39.47
CA ARG A 15 -3.42 16.94 -40.10
C ARG A 15 -4.76 17.49 -40.58
N GLY A 16 -4.96 18.82 -40.57
CA GLY A 16 -6.17 19.48 -41.03
C GLY A 16 -7.42 19.14 -40.18
N MET A 17 -7.27 18.65 -38.98
CA MET A 17 -8.38 18.28 -38.10
C MET A 17 -8.86 19.49 -37.28
N THR A 18 -10.18 19.64 -37.13
CA THR A 18 -10.75 20.57 -36.14
C THR A 18 -10.79 19.95 -34.75
N GLN A 19 -10.90 20.77 -33.69
CA GLN A 19 -11.15 20.28 -32.34
C GLN A 19 -12.41 19.41 -32.26
N GLN A 20 -13.42 19.73 -33.06
CA GLN A 20 -14.67 18.99 -33.15
C GLN A 20 -14.43 17.59 -33.74
N THR A 21 -13.69 17.51 -34.85
CA THR A 21 -13.36 16.26 -35.51
C THR A 21 -12.56 15.32 -34.60
N LEU A 22 -11.58 15.87 -33.87
CA LEU A 22 -10.80 15.09 -32.91
C LEU A 22 -11.68 14.60 -31.74
N ALA A 23 -12.59 15.45 -31.24
CA ALA A 23 -13.51 15.10 -30.16
C ALA A 23 -14.47 13.96 -30.57
N GLU A 24 -15.01 14.00 -31.79
CA GLU A 24 -15.87 12.93 -32.34
C GLU A 24 -15.14 11.60 -32.44
N LYS A 25 -13.92 11.60 -32.97
CA LYS A 25 -13.08 10.38 -33.05
C LYS A 25 -12.72 9.79 -31.70
N LEU A 26 -12.63 10.63 -30.66
CA LEU A 26 -12.32 10.23 -29.28
C LEU A 26 -13.57 9.88 -28.46
N TYR A 27 -14.77 10.15 -28.97
CA TYR A 27 -16.04 10.06 -28.24
C TYR A 27 -16.08 10.93 -26.98
N VAL A 28 -15.59 12.17 -27.10
CA VAL A 28 -15.56 13.17 -26.03
C VAL A 28 -16.18 14.49 -26.51
N THR A 29 -16.36 15.45 -25.60
CA THR A 29 -16.85 16.77 -25.97
C THR A 29 -15.74 17.64 -26.56
N ARG A 30 -16.06 18.53 -27.48
CA ARG A 30 -15.13 19.55 -28.01
C ARG A 30 -14.48 20.35 -26.87
N GLN A 31 -15.25 20.65 -25.83
CA GLN A 31 -14.73 21.35 -24.63
C GLN A 31 -13.63 20.60 -23.92
N ALA A 32 -13.69 19.26 -23.90
CA ALA A 32 -12.63 18.44 -23.32
C ALA A 32 -11.33 18.59 -24.11
N VAL A 33 -11.39 18.46 -25.44
CA VAL A 33 -10.24 18.69 -26.35
C VAL A 33 -9.67 20.10 -26.15
N SER A 34 -10.51 21.12 -26.16
CA SER A 34 -10.09 22.50 -25.92
C SER A 34 -9.39 22.72 -24.57
N ARG A 35 -9.83 22.04 -23.51
CA ARG A 35 -9.18 22.11 -22.19
C ARG A 35 -7.81 21.43 -22.20
N TRP A 36 -7.68 20.32 -22.91
CA TRP A 36 -6.41 19.61 -23.05
C TRP A 36 -5.39 20.44 -23.83
N GLU A 37 -5.79 20.99 -24.98
CA GLU A 37 -4.90 21.82 -25.80
C GLU A 37 -4.44 23.12 -25.11
N ARG A 38 -5.25 23.66 -24.21
CA ARG A 38 -4.88 24.84 -23.40
C ARG A 38 -4.10 24.47 -22.11
N GLY A 39 -3.82 23.18 -21.87
CA GLY A 39 -3.16 22.73 -20.65
C GLY A 39 -3.98 22.89 -19.37
N ALA A 40 -5.29 23.22 -19.48
CA ALA A 40 -6.17 23.41 -18.33
C ALA A 40 -6.54 22.08 -17.64
N ARG A 41 -6.48 20.98 -18.37
CA ARG A 41 -6.68 19.61 -17.86
C ARG A 41 -5.94 18.63 -18.76
N TYR A 42 -5.42 17.54 -18.13
CA TYR A 42 -4.86 16.42 -18.89
C TYR A 42 -5.92 15.37 -19.22
N PRO A 43 -5.86 14.70 -20.38
CA PRO A 43 -6.64 13.51 -20.62
C PRO A 43 -6.12 12.35 -19.75
N GLU A 44 -6.98 11.41 -19.44
CA GLU A 44 -6.55 10.14 -18.84
C GLU A 44 -5.60 9.39 -19.78
N LEU A 45 -4.68 8.58 -19.22
CA LEU A 45 -3.66 7.86 -20.00
C LEU A 45 -4.24 7.06 -21.17
N LEU A 46 -5.40 6.41 -20.97
CA LEU A 46 -6.09 5.67 -22.04
C LEU A 46 -6.57 6.61 -23.15
N THR A 47 -7.02 7.81 -22.80
CA THR A 47 -7.43 8.83 -23.75
C THR A 47 -6.22 9.42 -24.47
N ALA A 48 -5.11 9.67 -23.76
CA ALA A 48 -3.85 10.09 -24.38
C ALA A 48 -3.32 9.08 -25.40
N LYS A 49 -3.41 7.77 -25.11
CA LYS A 49 -3.09 6.70 -26.08
C LYS A 49 -4.01 6.72 -27.31
N LYS A 50 -5.30 6.97 -27.13
CA LYS A 50 -6.24 7.12 -28.26
C LYS A 50 -5.91 8.35 -29.10
N ILE A 51 -5.56 9.47 -28.46
CA ILE A 51 -5.10 10.68 -29.15
C ILE A 51 -3.86 10.38 -30.00
N ALA A 52 -2.84 9.75 -29.40
CA ALA A 52 -1.62 9.34 -30.09
C ALA A 52 -1.93 8.47 -31.33
N ARG A 53 -2.82 7.49 -31.18
CA ARG A 53 -3.24 6.60 -32.28
C ARG A 53 -4.01 7.34 -33.36
N ILE A 54 -4.92 8.25 -33.01
CA ILE A 54 -5.71 9.03 -34.00
C ILE A 54 -4.84 10.01 -34.73
N LEU A 55 -3.88 10.60 -34.04
CA LEU A 55 -2.90 11.51 -34.60
C LEU A 55 -1.70 10.78 -35.23
N ASP A 56 -1.68 9.44 -35.21
CA ASP A 56 -0.62 8.56 -35.75
C ASP A 56 0.78 9.01 -35.36
N VAL A 57 0.97 9.20 -34.06
CA VAL A 57 2.26 9.55 -33.44
C VAL A 57 2.48 8.63 -32.24
N SER A 58 3.72 8.53 -31.78
CA SER A 58 4.00 7.79 -30.54
C SER A 58 3.49 8.56 -29.32
N LEU A 59 3.10 7.83 -28.27
CA LEU A 59 2.73 8.48 -26.99
C LEU A 59 3.91 9.25 -26.40
N ASP A 60 5.12 8.73 -26.58
CA ASP A 60 6.36 9.35 -26.11
C ASP A 60 6.67 10.65 -26.85
N GLU A 61 6.22 10.78 -28.10
CA GLU A 61 6.32 12.02 -28.89
C GLU A 61 5.36 13.11 -28.40
N LEU A 62 4.15 12.71 -27.98
CA LEU A 62 3.17 13.62 -27.40
C LEU A 62 3.53 14.05 -25.98
N LEU A 63 4.13 13.15 -25.20
CA LEU A 63 4.46 13.37 -23.80
C LEU A 63 5.97 13.48 -23.63
N SER A 64 6.45 14.53 -22.98
CA SER A 64 7.81 14.47 -22.45
C SER A 64 7.88 13.31 -21.44
N GLY A 65 8.99 12.56 -21.41
CA GLY A 65 9.12 11.40 -20.53
C GLY A 65 8.87 11.71 -19.04
N GLU A 66 9.06 12.96 -18.62
CA GLU A 66 8.76 13.45 -17.27
C GLU A 66 7.26 13.69 -17.07
N GLU A 67 6.56 14.27 -18.01
CA GLU A 67 5.11 14.50 -17.93
C GLU A 67 4.32 13.19 -17.92
N LEU A 68 4.76 12.20 -18.70
CA LEU A 68 4.16 10.86 -18.67
C LEU A 68 4.32 10.22 -17.28
N LYS A 69 5.51 10.31 -16.69
CA LYS A 69 5.77 9.80 -15.35
C LYS A 69 4.90 10.49 -14.29
N GLU A 70 4.81 11.81 -14.34
CA GLU A 70 4.02 12.59 -13.38
C GLU A 70 2.53 12.28 -13.48
N ASN A 71 1.98 12.09 -14.69
CA ASN A 71 0.57 11.74 -14.88
C ASN A 71 0.25 10.32 -14.39
N ILE A 72 1.11 9.33 -14.69
CA ILE A 72 0.97 7.96 -14.15
C ILE A 72 0.96 7.96 -12.63
N GLU A 73 1.69 8.89 -12.00
CA GLU A 73 1.75 9.01 -10.55
C GLU A 73 0.48 9.53 -9.90
N LYS A 74 -0.17 10.47 -10.56
CA LYS A 74 -1.41 11.09 -10.06
C LYS A 74 -2.62 10.19 -10.24
N GLU A 75 -2.54 9.21 -11.15
CA GLU A 75 -3.63 8.28 -11.38
C GLU A 75 -3.73 7.20 -10.28
N PRO A 76 -4.94 6.81 -9.87
CA PRO A 76 -5.12 5.71 -8.94
C PRO A 76 -4.52 4.41 -9.48
N ILE A 77 -3.99 3.56 -8.60
CA ILE A 77 -3.36 2.28 -8.98
C ILE A 77 -4.33 1.40 -9.76
N LEU A 78 -5.59 1.36 -9.33
CA LEU A 78 -6.62 0.51 -9.91
C LEU A 78 -7.59 1.35 -10.73
N MET A 79 -7.73 1.00 -12.01
CA MET A 79 -8.65 1.68 -12.95
C MET A 79 -9.91 0.85 -13.23
N ARG A 80 -9.87 -0.47 -13.00
CA ARG A 80 -11.01 -1.34 -13.28
C ARG A 80 -11.94 -1.42 -12.08
N PRO A 81 -13.28 -1.33 -12.28
CA PRO A 81 -14.24 -1.38 -11.17
C PRO A 81 -14.11 -2.64 -10.31
N ILE A 82 -13.90 -3.81 -10.93
CA ILE A 82 -13.74 -5.10 -10.24
C ILE A 82 -12.47 -5.11 -9.38
N GLU A 83 -11.36 -4.60 -9.90
CA GLU A 83 -10.09 -4.53 -9.17
C GLU A 83 -10.21 -3.64 -7.93
N ASN A 84 -10.93 -2.53 -8.05
CA ASN A 84 -11.19 -1.64 -6.94
C ASN A 84 -12.10 -2.28 -5.88
N ILE A 85 -13.08 -3.09 -6.29
CA ILE A 85 -13.96 -3.84 -5.35
C ILE A 85 -13.11 -4.80 -4.51
N VAL A 86 -12.26 -5.61 -5.13
CA VAL A 86 -11.39 -6.58 -4.43
C VAL A 86 -10.49 -5.85 -3.42
N GLN A 87 -9.84 -4.78 -3.84
CA GLN A 87 -9.01 -3.98 -2.96
C GLN A 87 -9.80 -3.40 -1.79
N THR A 88 -10.97 -2.84 -2.05
CA THR A 88 -11.84 -2.25 -1.02
C THR A 88 -12.31 -3.30 -0.03
N MET A 89 -12.67 -4.51 -0.49
CA MET A 89 -13.01 -5.64 0.38
C MET A 89 -11.85 -6.03 1.29
N LEU A 90 -10.63 -6.15 0.76
CA LEU A 90 -9.45 -6.50 1.55
C LEU A 90 -9.15 -5.43 2.63
N TYR A 91 -9.24 -4.15 2.30
CA TYR A 91 -9.12 -3.08 3.29
C TYR A 91 -10.23 -3.12 4.34
N THR A 92 -11.48 -3.40 3.93
CA THR A 92 -12.61 -3.52 4.87
C THR A 92 -12.39 -4.65 5.86
N ILE A 93 -11.96 -5.82 5.38
CA ILE A 93 -11.63 -6.96 6.24
C ILE A 93 -10.50 -6.58 7.22
N ALA A 94 -9.43 -5.94 6.75
CA ALA A 94 -8.33 -5.52 7.59
C ALA A 94 -8.80 -4.52 8.67
N VAL A 95 -9.62 -3.53 8.32
CA VAL A 95 -10.19 -2.55 9.27
C VAL A 95 -11.02 -3.26 10.35
N ILE A 96 -11.90 -4.18 9.97
CA ILE A 96 -12.72 -4.94 10.92
C ILE A 96 -11.82 -5.73 11.88
N ILE A 97 -10.81 -6.42 11.38
CA ILE A 97 -9.88 -7.21 12.21
C ILE A 97 -9.14 -6.31 13.19
N TYR A 98 -8.57 -5.20 12.75
CA TYR A 98 -7.82 -4.31 13.65
C TYR A 98 -8.74 -3.57 14.63
N LEU A 99 -9.99 -3.27 14.25
CA LEU A 99 -10.99 -2.72 15.18
C LEU A 99 -11.31 -3.74 16.29
N LEU A 100 -11.57 -4.99 15.93
CA LEU A 100 -11.80 -6.05 16.92
C LEU A 100 -10.59 -6.23 17.85
N LEU A 101 -9.37 -6.19 17.32
CA LEU A 101 -8.15 -6.28 18.13
C LEU A 101 -8.02 -5.10 19.10
N CYS A 102 -8.36 -3.89 18.70
CA CYS A 102 -8.37 -2.72 19.59
C CYS A 102 -9.45 -2.84 20.67
N ILE A 103 -10.64 -3.36 20.35
CA ILE A 103 -11.71 -3.60 21.32
C ILE A 103 -11.27 -4.67 22.33
N CYS A 104 -10.68 -5.77 21.87
CA CYS A 104 -10.15 -6.81 22.77
C CYS A 104 -9.04 -6.28 23.69
N SER A 105 -8.15 -5.42 23.18
CA SER A 105 -7.11 -4.76 23.96
C SER A 105 -7.71 -3.84 25.03
N PHE A 106 -8.70 -3.03 24.67
CA PHE A 106 -9.40 -2.14 25.60
C PHE A 106 -10.18 -2.93 26.66
N TYR A 107 -10.86 -4.01 26.29
CA TYR A 107 -11.53 -4.90 27.23
C TYR A 107 -10.56 -5.53 28.23
N SER A 108 -9.41 -5.99 27.74
CA SER A 108 -8.33 -6.52 28.57
C SER A 108 -7.80 -5.50 29.57
N PHE A 109 -7.69 -4.24 29.16
CA PHE A 109 -7.27 -3.15 30.04
C PHE A 109 -8.29 -2.86 31.16
N LEU A 110 -9.59 -2.94 30.86
CA LEU A 110 -10.67 -2.70 31.83
C LEU A 110 -10.97 -3.91 32.73
N SER A 111 -10.58 -5.11 32.35
CA SER A 111 -10.90 -6.32 33.07
C SER A 111 -10.15 -6.40 34.41
N PRO A 112 -10.84 -6.56 35.54
CA PRO A 112 -10.19 -6.73 36.85
C PRO A 112 -9.42 -8.05 36.95
N ASN A 113 -9.79 -9.07 36.15
CA ASN A 113 -9.12 -10.37 36.09
C ASN A 113 -8.06 -10.38 34.96
N LYS A 114 -6.94 -9.72 35.19
CA LYS A 114 -5.78 -9.69 34.27
C LYS A 114 -5.20 -11.06 33.93
N ALA A 115 -5.57 -12.10 34.67
CA ALA A 115 -5.14 -13.49 34.48
C ALA A 115 -5.65 -14.13 33.17
N LEU A 116 -6.69 -13.56 32.49
CA LEU A 116 -7.29 -14.14 31.31
C LEU A 116 -6.40 -14.05 30.06
N ILE A 117 -5.33 -13.25 30.06
CA ILE A 117 -4.44 -13.04 28.90
C ILE A 117 -2.99 -13.50 29.17
N GLY A 118 -2.76 -14.23 30.28
CA GLY A 118 -1.44 -14.84 30.54
C GLY A 118 -0.30 -13.85 30.81
N THR A 119 -0.61 -12.56 31.10
CA THR A 119 0.39 -11.59 31.56
C THR A 119 0.43 -11.50 33.07
N PRO A 120 1.62 -11.46 33.72
CA PRO A 120 1.73 -11.24 35.16
C PRO A 120 1.09 -9.91 35.54
N THR A 121 0.33 -9.93 36.63
CA THR A 121 -0.69 -8.96 37.04
C THR A 121 -0.21 -7.57 37.50
N GLU A 122 1.07 -7.23 37.44
CA GLU A 122 1.54 -6.08 38.22
C GLU A 122 2.24 -4.92 37.47
N LYS A 123 2.60 -5.09 36.22
CA LYS A 123 3.28 -3.97 35.52
C LYS A 123 2.73 -3.77 34.12
N ILE A 124 2.25 -2.55 33.83
CA ILE A 124 2.11 -2.06 32.46
C ILE A 124 3.54 -2.00 31.90
N THR A 125 3.90 -2.97 31.05
CA THR A 125 5.23 -3.05 30.46
C THR A 125 5.28 -2.21 29.16
N LEU A 126 6.47 -1.76 28.79
CA LEU A 126 6.69 -1.10 27.49
C LEU A 126 6.20 -1.99 26.33
N ILE A 127 6.26 -3.30 26.48
CA ILE A 127 5.77 -4.29 25.50
C ILE A 127 4.27 -4.17 25.29
N THR A 128 3.46 -4.08 26.37
CA THR A 128 2.00 -3.95 26.25
C THR A 128 1.61 -2.62 25.62
N ILE A 129 2.20 -1.51 26.05
CA ILE A 129 1.96 -0.20 25.48
C ILE A 129 2.33 -0.16 23.99
N SER A 130 3.49 -0.70 23.62
CA SER A 130 3.94 -0.69 22.21
C SER A 130 3.05 -1.57 21.33
N SER A 131 2.57 -2.72 21.84
CA SER A 131 1.67 -3.60 21.08
C SER A 131 0.29 -2.98 20.87
N ASP A 132 -0.26 -2.27 21.84
CA ASP A 132 -1.55 -1.60 21.74
C ASP A 132 -1.47 -0.38 20.83
N ALA A 133 -0.41 0.43 20.94
CA ALA A 133 -0.13 1.54 20.03
C ALA A 133 0.02 1.03 18.58
N THR A 134 0.72 -0.08 18.38
CA THR A 134 0.88 -0.70 17.06
C THR A 134 -0.47 -1.11 16.46
N ARG A 135 -1.38 -1.71 17.23
CA ARG A 135 -2.73 -2.09 16.76
C ARG A 135 -3.55 -0.86 16.37
N ALA A 136 -3.54 0.19 17.22
CA ALA A 136 -4.22 1.44 16.95
C ALA A 136 -3.71 2.12 15.67
N ILE A 137 -2.39 2.17 15.48
CA ILE A 137 -1.81 2.74 14.27
C ILE A 137 -2.19 1.90 13.03
N HIS A 138 -2.17 0.58 13.11
CA HIS A 138 -2.62 -0.27 12.01
C HIS A 138 -4.09 -0.01 11.65
N LEU A 139 -4.98 0.17 12.64
CA LEU A 139 -6.38 0.52 12.41
C LEU A 139 -6.49 1.84 11.64
N VAL A 140 -5.81 2.89 12.09
CA VAL A 140 -5.84 4.21 11.44
C VAL A 140 -5.32 4.13 10.01
N VAL A 141 -4.17 3.48 9.80
CA VAL A 141 -3.53 3.38 8.48
C VAL A 141 -4.37 2.56 7.51
N THR A 142 -4.98 1.45 7.95
CA THR A 142 -5.88 0.65 7.10
C THR A 142 -7.19 1.40 6.81
N ALA A 143 -7.72 2.17 7.76
CA ALA A 143 -8.88 3.03 7.55
C ALA A 143 -8.61 4.14 6.52
N ILE A 144 -7.42 4.76 6.56
CA ILE A 144 -6.97 5.70 5.54
C ILE A 144 -6.90 5.02 4.17
N GLY A 145 -6.34 3.80 4.08
CA GLY A 145 -6.30 3.01 2.86
C GLY A 145 -7.69 2.70 2.32
N LEU A 146 -8.63 2.33 3.18
CA LEU A 146 -10.03 2.10 2.82
C LEU A 146 -10.68 3.39 2.28
N PHE A 147 -10.50 4.52 2.95
CA PHE A 147 -11.05 5.80 2.52
C PHE A 147 -10.58 6.18 1.11
N PHE A 148 -9.27 6.09 0.84
CA PHE A 148 -8.72 6.39 -0.48
C PHE A 148 -9.16 5.35 -1.53
N SER A 149 -9.32 4.08 -1.16
CA SER A 149 -9.81 3.02 -2.03
C SER A 149 -11.27 3.29 -2.46
N VAL A 150 -12.16 3.57 -1.51
CA VAL A 150 -13.58 3.90 -1.78
C VAL A 150 -13.70 5.14 -2.66
N LYS A 151 -12.86 6.15 -2.46
CA LYS A 151 -12.83 7.37 -3.28
C LYS A 151 -12.14 7.18 -4.64
N ASN A 152 -11.61 6.00 -4.92
CA ASN A 152 -10.81 5.70 -6.12
C ASN A 152 -9.65 6.69 -6.33
N LYS A 153 -9.00 7.10 -5.23
CA LYS A 153 -7.88 8.06 -5.19
C LYS A 153 -6.59 7.47 -4.64
N LEU A 154 -6.51 6.14 -4.53
CA LEU A 154 -5.33 5.47 -3.99
C LEU A 154 -4.19 5.47 -5.00
N THR A 155 -3.26 6.41 -4.87
CA THR A 155 -2.07 6.51 -5.72
C THR A 155 -0.95 5.57 -5.25
N ALA A 156 0.05 5.32 -6.10
CA ALA A 156 1.20 4.49 -5.76
C ALA A 156 1.94 5.01 -4.52
N LYS A 157 2.12 6.33 -4.39
CA LYS A 157 2.78 6.95 -3.22
C LYS A 157 2.02 6.65 -1.92
N ILE A 158 0.70 6.87 -1.92
CA ILE A 158 -0.16 6.60 -0.74
C ILE A 158 -0.10 5.12 -0.38
N THR A 159 -0.18 4.23 -1.38
CA THR A 159 -0.03 2.79 -1.20
C THR A 159 1.30 2.43 -0.56
N GLY A 160 2.40 2.98 -1.06
CA GLY A 160 3.74 2.74 -0.51
C GLY A 160 3.83 3.09 0.97
N TYR A 161 3.33 4.26 1.37
CA TYR A 161 3.30 4.68 2.78
C TYR A 161 2.42 3.78 3.66
N ILE A 162 1.23 3.41 3.19
CA ILE A 162 0.34 2.50 3.92
C ILE A 162 0.99 1.13 4.09
N MET A 163 1.60 0.58 3.04
CA MET A 163 2.13 -0.78 3.03
C MET A 163 3.47 -0.92 3.75
N CYS A 164 4.29 0.13 3.87
CA CYS A 164 5.53 0.06 4.65
C CYS A 164 5.28 0.16 6.17
N THR A 165 4.17 0.77 6.60
CA THR A 165 3.86 1.01 8.03
C THR A 165 3.90 -0.27 8.88
N PRO A 166 3.31 -1.43 8.50
CA PRO A 166 3.37 -2.65 9.29
C PRO A 166 4.79 -3.13 9.59
N TYR A 167 5.69 -2.97 8.65
CA TYR A 167 7.08 -3.41 8.78
C TYR A 167 7.89 -2.45 9.68
N VAL A 168 7.70 -1.15 9.52
CA VAL A 168 8.30 -0.13 10.41
C VAL A 168 7.83 -0.33 11.85
N LEU A 169 6.52 -0.52 12.05
CA LEU A 169 5.95 -0.75 13.38
C LEU A 169 6.46 -2.07 14.00
N SER A 170 6.68 -3.11 13.19
CA SER A 170 7.28 -4.36 13.67
C SER A 170 8.68 -4.13 14.23
N SER A 171 9.53 -3.39 13.51
CA SER A 171 10.87 -3.04 13.98
C SER A 171 10.85 -2.16 15.23
N LEU A 172 9.94 -1.19 15.32
CA LEU A 172 9.79 -0.33 16.51
C LEU A 172 9.29 -1.12 17.73
N SER A 173 8.33 -2.03 17.54
CA SER A 173 7.85 -2.90 18.63
C SER A 173 8.94 -3.83 19.15
N PHE A 174 9.80 -4.34 18.25
CA PHE A 174 10.96 -5.11 18.64
C PHE A 174 11.93 -4.27 19.49
N LEU A 175 12.22 -3.04 19.08
CA LEU A 175 13.09 -2.13 19.83
C LEU A 175 12.53 -1.85 21.23
N ALA A 176 11.23 -1.62 21.35
CA ALA A 176 10.57 -1.46 22.66
C ALA A 176 10.72 -2.72 23.53
N THR A 177 10.56 -3.91 22.96
CA THR A 177 10.77 -5.18 23.65
C THR A 177 12.22 -5.34 24.11
N TYR A 178 13.19 -4.97 23.26
CA TYR A 178 14.60 -5.01 23.60
C TYR A 178 14.94 -4.09 24.78
N VAL A 179 14.44 -2.84 24.74
CA VAL A 179 14.63 -1.87 25.82
C VAL A 179 14.02 -2.38 27.15
N ASP A 180 12.82 -2.94 27.08
CA ASP A 180 12.16 -3.51 28.28
C ASP A 180 12.94 -4.69 28.88
N MET A 181 13.51 -5.55 28.02
CA MET A 181 14.39 -6.64 28.47
C MET A 181 15.68 -6.13 29.15
N GLN A 182 16.29 -5.07 28.63
CA GLN A 182 17.48 -4.48 29.23
C GLN A 182 17.19 -3.82 30.58
N ILE A 183 16.06 -3.11 30.71
CA ILE A 183 15.66 -2.46 31.96
C ILE A 183 15.36 -3.50 33.06
N ASN A 184 14.72 -4.60 32.69
CA ASN A 184 14.26 -5.61 33.63
C ASN A 184 15.27 -6.75 33.86
N ASN A 185 16.47 -6.69 33.30
CA ASN A 185 17.52 -7.73 33.33
C ASN A 185 17.02 -9.13 32.94
N ASN A 186 16.03 -9.23 32.05
CA ASN A 186 15.35 -10.48 31.69
C ASN A 186 15.99 -11.22 30.49
N GLY A 187 17.32 -11.19 30.35
CA GLY A 187 18.02 -12.04 29.41
C GLY A 187 18.68 -11.29 28.24
N TYR A 188 19.43 -12.06 27.46
CA TYR A 188 20.10 -11.59 26.24
C TYR A 188 19.27 -11.96 25.02
N MET A 189 19.13 -11.01 24.10
CA MET A 189 18.56 -11.28 22.78
C MET A 189 19.68 -11.78 21.86
N ASP A 190 19.43 -12.86 21.15
CA ASP A 190 20.39 -13.42 20.22
C ASP A 190 20.46 -12.58 18.93
N VAL A 191 21.58 -12.70 18.24
CA VAL A 191 21.82 -11.99 16.96
C VAL A 191 20.76 -12.35 15.92
N PHE A 192 20.25 -13.58 15.97
CA PHE A 192 19.24 -14.05 15.02
C PHE A 192 17.89 -13.33 15.22
N GLY A 193 17.44 -13.16 16.48
CA GLY A 193 16.24 -12.38 16.81
C GLY A 193 16.39 -10.91 16.39
N TRP A 194 17.58 -10.31 16.60
CA TRP A 194 17.83 -8.93 16.13
C TRP A 194 17.75 -8.82 14.60
N LEU A 195 18.30 -9.79 13.88
CA LEU A 195 18.27 -9.79 12.42
C LEU A 195 16.83 -9.97 11.90
N THR A 196 16.07 -10.95 12.41
CA THR A 196 14.75 -11.32 11.89
C THR A 196 13.66 -10.32 12.26
N ASP A 197 13.68 -9.80 13.47
CA ASP A 197 12.57 -9.01 14.02
C ASP A 197 12.82 -7.49 13.92
N PHE A 198 14.05 -7.05 13.72
CA PHE A 198 14.39 -5.65 13.51
C PHE A 198 14.88 -5.34 12.10
N ALA A 199 15.98 -5.96 11.67
CA ALA A 199 16.66 -5.57 10.43
C ALA A 199 15.86 -5.98 9.18
N VAL A 200 15.35 -7.20 9.12
CA VAL A 200 14.61 -7.71 7.96
C VAL A 200 13.33 -6.92 7.70
N PRO A 201 12.45 -6.63 8.69
CA PRO A 201 11.28 -5.79 8.43
C PRO A 201 11.65 -4.37 7.96
N LEU A 202 12.73 -3.79 8.48
CA LEU A 202 13.19 -2.48 8.05
C LEU A 202 13.63 -2.49 6.58
N ILE A 203 14.36 -3.51 6.16
CA ILE A 203 14.76 -3.71 4.75
C ILE A 203 13.51 -3.85 3.86
N PHE A 204 12.48 -4.58 4.33
CA PHE A 204 11.21 -4.72 3.60
C PHE A 204 10.49 -3.38 3.46
N ALA A 205 10.41 -2.58 4.53
CA ALA A 205 9.83 -1.25 4.49
C ALA A 205 10.52 -0.35 3.46
N VAL A 206 11.85 -0.31 3.47
CA VAL A 206 12.66 0.44 2.50
C VAL A 206 12.41 -0.04 1.07
N SER A 207 12.37 -1.36 0.84
CA SER A 207 12.11 -1.93 -0.49
C SER A 207 10.73 -1.54 -1.03
N ILE A 208 9.70 -1.53 -0.17
CA ILE A 208 8.34 -1.10 -0.52
C ILE A 208 8.32 0.40 -0.87
N LEU A 209 8.98 1.23 -0.08
CA LEU A 209 9.09 2.67 -0.36
C LEU A 209 9.81 2.94 -1.68
N LEU A 210 10.92 2.27 -1.93
CA LEU A 210 11.65 2.39 -3.20
C LEU A 210 10.79 1.98 -4.40
N PHE A 211 9.99 0.91 -4.27
CA PHE A 211 9.14 0.41 -5.35
C PHE A 211 7.95 1.33 -5.65
N PHE A 212 7.23 1.80 -4.64
CA PHE A 212 5.99 2.57 -4.82
C PHE A 212 6.20 4.09 -4.82
N VAL A 213 7.14 4.60 -4.01
CA VAL A 213 7.33 6.05 -3.79
C VAL A 213 8.45 6.61 -4.64
N LEU A 214 9.65 6.02 -4.56
CA LEU A 214 10.83 6.50 -5.29
C LEU A 214 10.92 5.91 -6.71
N LYS A 215 10.07 4.94 -7.05
CA LYS A 215 9.93 4.37 -8.40
C LYS A 215 11.22 3.81 -8.98
N GLU A 216 12.06 3.29 -8.12
CA GLU A 216 13.30 2.68 -8.57
C GLU A 216 12.98 1.54 -9.54
N ARG A 217 13.34 1.71 -10.82
CA ARG A 217 13.15 0.65 -11.85
C ARG A 217 13.93 -0.62 -11.54
N ARG A 218 14.94 -0.52 -10.68
CA ARG A 218 15.80 -1.63 -10.29
C ARG A 218 15.13 -2.65 -9.39
N ILE A 219 14.01 -2.27 -8.70
CA ILE A 219 13.29 -3.21 -7.85
C ILE A 219 12.25 -3.95 -8.69
N PRO A 220 12.44 -5.25 -8.96
CA PRO A 220 11.47 -6.04 -9.69
C PRO A 220 10.25 -6.35 -8.82
N VAL A 221 9.08 -6.51 -9.43
CA VAL A 221 7.85 -6.92 -8.72
C VAL A 221 8.02 -8.27 -7.99
N GLY A 222 8.87 -9.15 -8.53
CA GLY A 222 9.22 -10.43 -7.89
C GLY A 222 9.82 -10.27 -6.50
N MET A 223 10.59 -9.20 -6.25
CA MET A 223 11.12 -8.90 -4.92
C MET A 223 9.99 -8.57 -3.92
N ILE A 224 9.01 -7.77 -4.32
CA ILE A 224 7.84 -7.47 -3.47
C ILE A 224 7.01 -8.72 -3.21
N MET A 225 6.81 -9.58 -4.24
CA MET A 225 6.17 -10.88 -4.06
C MET A 225 6.94 -11.79 -3.10
N GLY A 226 8.28 -11.79 -3.19
CA GLY A 226 9.16 -12.49 -2.24
C GLY A 226 8.97 -11.99 -0.80
N ILE A 227 8.90 -10.67 -0.59
CA ILE A 227 8.59 -10.09 0.73
C ILE A 227 7.24 -10.63 1.27
N CYS A 228 6.21 -10.65 0.43
CA CYS A 228 4.90 -11.17 0.84
C CYS A 228 4.98 -12.65 1.25
N LEU A 229 5.66 -13.47 0.46
CA LEU A 229 5.82 -14.92 0.76
C LEU A 229 6.62 -15.15 2.04
N VAL A 230 7.74 -14.46 2.22
CA VAL A 230 8.57 -14.55 3.44
C VAL A 230 7.76 -14.11 4.66
N THR A 231 7.01 -13.01 4.56
CA THR A 231 6.16 -12.51 5.66
C THR A 231 5.10 -13.54 6.04
N VAL A 232 4.40 -14.12 5.07
CA VAL A 232 3.37 -15.14 5.32
C VAL A 232 4.01 -16.40 5.93
N GLY A 233 5.13 -16.86 5.37
CA GLY A 233 5.87 -18.03 5.90
C GLY A 233 6.31 -17.83 7.33
N TYR A 234 6.86 -16.66 7.66
CA TYR A 234 7.28 -16.30 9.02
C TYR A 234 6.09 -16.26 10.00
N LEU A 235 4.96 -15.71 9.58
CA LEU A 235 3.74 -15.66 10.39
C LEU A 235 3.20 -17.05 10.68
N LEU A 236 3.16 -17.93 9.68
CA LEU A 236 2.71 -19.32 9.84
C LEU A 236 3.64 -20.12 10.74
N TRP A 237 4.96 -19.95 10.59
CA TRP A 237 5.96 -20.59 11.45
C TRP A 237 5.84 -20.13 12.90
N GLY A 238 5.74 -18.82 13.11
CA GLY A 238 5.55 -18.24 14.45
C GLY A 238 4.24 -18.66 15.11
N TYR A 239 3.16 -18.79 14.31
CA TYR A 239 1.87 -19.28 14.80
C TYR A 239 1.96 -20.73 15.29
N LYS A 240 2.56 -21.62 14.49
CA LYS A 240 2.77 -23.02 14.87
C LYS A 240 3.49 -23.16 16.21
N ASN A 241 4.52 -22.36 16.44
CA ASN A 241 5.33 -22.43 17.67
C ASN A 241 4.63 -21.85 18.91
N ARG A 242 3.64 -20.96 18.71
CA ARG A 242 2.88 -20.33 19.79
C ARG A 242 1.57 -21.04 20.13
N PHE A 243 1.02 -21.85 19.20
CA PHE A 243 -0.27 -22.52 19.32
C PHE A 243 -0.46 -23.30 20.63
N MET A 244 0.61 -23.88 21.17
CA MET A 244 0.57 -24.71 22.37
C MET A 244 0.53 -23.95 23.72
N ARG A 245 0.51 -22.61 23.70
CA ARG A 245 0.73 -21.80 24.93
C ARG A 245 -0.40 -20.83 25.30
N PHE A 246 -1.51 -20.81 24.57
CA PHE A 246 -2.52 -19.77 24.76
C PHE A 246 -3.80 -20.26 25.43
N THR A 247 -4.37 -19.38 26.27
CA THR A 247 -5.77 -19.41 26.68
C THR A 247 -6.68 -19.17 25.48
N ASP A 248 -7.94 -19.57 25.54
CA ASP A 248 -8.90 -19.44 24.43
C ASP A 248 -8.95 -18.01 23.81
N LEU A 249 -8.96 -16.98 24.66
CA LEU A 249 -8.96 -15.59 24.20
C LEU A 249 -7.63 -15.18 23.57
N GLY A 250 -6.50 -15.58 24.15
CA GLY A 250 -5.17 -15.33 23.58
C GLY A 250 -4.99 -15.99 22.21
N PHE A 251 -5.56 -17.16 22.02
CA PHE A 251 -5.62 -17.84 20.73
C PHE A 251 -6.40 -17.03 19.68
N VAL A 252 -7.61 -16.55 20.02
CA VAL A 252 -8.44 -15.75 19.13
C VAL A 252 -7.74 -14.46 18.70
N VAL A 253 -7.16 -13.72 19.67
CA VAL A 253 -6.43 -12.47 19.40
C VAL A 253 -5.21 -12.72 18.51
N THR A 254 -4.43 -13.75 18.76
CA THR A 254 -3.23 -14.08 17.96
C THR A 254 -3.61 -14.50 16.55
N THR A 255 -4.67 -15.32 16.42
CA THR A 255 -5.19 -15.75 15.11
C THR A 255 -5.71 -14.57 14.30
N ALA A 256 -6.51 -13.69 14.90
CA ALA A 256 -7.02 -12.49 14.26
C ALA A 256 -5.89 -11.57 13.79
N HIS A 257 -4.86 -11.37 14.62
CA HIS A 257 -3.70 -10.56 14.24
C HIS A 257 -2.92 -11.16 13.06
N MET A 258 -2.73 -12.49 13.05
CA MET A 258 -2.11 -13.20 11.94
C MET A 258 -2.92 -13.04 10.64
N ILE A 259 -4.23 -13.25 10.70
CA ILE A 259 -5.11 -13.07 9.53
C ILE A 259 -5.04 -11.63 9.00
N GLY A 260 -5.05 -10.63 9.88
CA GLY A 260 -4.88 -9.22 9.49
C GLY A 260 -3.57 -8.97 8.72
N LYS A 261 -2.46 -9.50 9.21
CA LYS A 261 -1.15 -9.37 8.54
C LYS A 261 -1.10 -10.12 7.20
N ILE A 262 -1.70 -11.30 7.11
CA ILE A 262 -1.80 -12.06 5.84
C ILE A 262 -2.63 -11.27 4.83
N CYS A 263 -3.76 -10.69 5.25
CA CYS A 263 -4.60 -9.84 4.42
C CYS A 263 -3.83 -8.63 3.87
N MET A 264 -3.05 -7.95 4.73
CA MET A 264 -2.20 -6.82 4.29
C MET A 264 -1.09 -7.26 3.34
N SER A 265 -0.48 -8.44 3.54
CA SER A 265 0.52 -8.99 2.63
C SER A 265 -0.08 -9.35 1.27
N ALA A 266 -1.27 -9.95 1.24
CA ALA A 266 -2.00 -10.24 0.01
C ALA A 266 -2.35 -8.95 -0.75
N LEU A 267 -2.78 -7.91 -0.04
CA LEU A 267 -3.09 -6.59 -0.58
C LEU A 267 -1.84 -5.93 -1.18
N LEU A 268 -0.69 -5.99 -0.48
CA LEU A 268 0.59 -5.51 -0.98
C LEU A 268 0.99 -6.19 -2.30
N GLY A 269 0.94 -7.52 -2.34
CA GLY A 269 1.26 -8.30 -3.54
C GLY A 269 0.33 -7.95 -4.72
N TYR A 270 -0.97 -7.86 -4.46
CA TYR A 270 -1.96 -7.48 -5.47
C TYR A 270 -1.70 -6.08 -6.03
N GLN A 271 -1.49 -5.09 -5.17
CA GLN A 271 -1.21 -3.71 -5.58
C GLN A 271 0.13 -3.58 -6.32
N ALA A 272 1.15 -4.32 -5.89
CA ALA A 272 2.44 -4.35 -6.59
C ALA A 272 2.30 -4.96 -8.00
N TYR A 273 1.53 -6.04 -8.15
CA TYR A 273 1.26 -6.65 -9.43
C TYR A 273 0.55 -5.67 -10.39
N VAL A 274 -0.54 -5.06 -9.94
CA VAL A 274 -1.31 -4.11 -10.77
C VAL A 274 -0.48 -2.88 -11.14
N TRP A 275 0.28 -2.34 -10.18
CA TRP A 275 1.19 -1.23 -10.43
C TRP A 275 2.27 -1.57 -11.46
N ASN A 276 2.84 -2.77 -11.39
CA ASN A 276 3.82 -3.23 -12.36
C ASN A 276 3.22 -3.39 -13.76
N GLN A 277 1.97 -3.89 -13.88
CA GLN A 277 1.26 -3.95 -15.16
C GLN A 277 1.06 -2.55 -15.76
N LYS A 278 0.63 -1.59 -14.93
CA LYS A 278 0.46 -0.19 -15.36
C LYS A 278 1.77 0.41 -15.86
N ARG A 279 2.88 0.17 -15.14
CA ARG A 279 4.23 0.62 -15.55
C ARG A 279 4.68 0.01 -16.88
N ARG A 280 4.42 -1.28 -17.13
CA ARG A 280 4.77 -1.95 -18.39
C ARG A 280 4.00 -1.35 -19.57
N VAL A 281 2.70 -1.15 -19.39
CA VAL A 281 1.84 -0.54 -20.43
C VAL A 281 2.26 0.90 -20.75
N ALA A 282 2.84 1.62 -19.80
CA ALA A 282 3.34 2.97 -20.00
C ALA A 282 4.69 3.04 -20.73
N CYS A 283 5.44 1.92 -20.72
CA CYS A 283 6.77 1.83 -21.37
C CYS A 283 6.75 1.08 -22.72
N SER A 284 5.60 0.51 -23.14
CA SER A 284 5.33 -0.10 -24.45
C SER A 284 4.58 0.89 -25.37
#